data_ef0c4370d457342bdbdafe6af15d6d7c
#
_entry.id   ef0c4370d457342bdbdafe6af15d6d7c
#
_cell.length_a   1.000
_cell.length_b   1.000
_cell.length_c   1.000
_cell.angle_alpha   90.00
_cell.angle_beta   90.00
_cell.angle_gamma   90.00
#
_symmetry.space_group_name_H-M   'P 1'
#
loop_
_entity.id
_entity.type
_entity.pdbx_description
1 polymer ?
#
loop_
_entity_poly.entity_id
_entity_poly.type
_entity_poly.pdbx_seq_one_letter_code
_entity_poly.pdbx_strand_id
1 'polypeptide(L)'
;MVKNMLKKEDKIFKNLYNEFGWDIDNSIKRDDWKDTKELISKGRDWIINEVKTSELRGRGGAGFSTGLKWSFAPKEIGSRPHYLVINADESEPGTCKDRDILRFEPQKLI
;
A
#
# COMPACT_ATOMS: atom_id res chain seq x y z
N MET A 1 3.91 -25.81 14.02
CA MET A 1 4.63 -24.54 13.79
C MET A 1 4.76 -24.34 12.29
N VAL A 2 3.98 -23.47 11.68
CA VAL A 2 4.10 -23.15 10.25
C VAL A 2 5.40 -22.38 10.09
N LYS A 3 6.38 -23.00 9.44
CA LYS A 3 7.65 -22.36 9.12
C LYS A 3 7.35 -21.18 8.18
N ASN A 4 7.67 -19.97 8.63
CA ASN A 4 7.51 -18.76 7.83
C ASN A 4 8.36 -18.92 6.56
N MET A 5 7.72 -19.16 5.40
CA MET A 5 8.42 -19.52 4.15
C MET A 5 9.06 -18.30 3.47
N LEU A 6 8.68 -17.07 3.85
CA LEU A 6 9.26 -15.85 3.30
C LEU A 6 10.50 -15.44 4.09
N LYS A 7 11.58 -15.13 3.36
CA LYS A 7 12.75 -14.51 3.94
C LYS A 7 12.40 -13.11 4.47
N LYS A 8 13.18 -12.60 5.42
CA LYS A 8 12.92 -11.32 6.08
C LYS A 8 12.92 -10.15 5.08
N GLU A 9 13.83 -10.19 4.10
CA GLU A 9 13.95 -9.21 3.03
C GLU A 9 12.75 -9.19 2.06
N ASP A 10 12.06 -10.33 1.90
CA ASP A 10 10.92 -10.47 0.99
C ASP A 10 9.58 -10.03 1.64
N LYS A 11 9.61 -9.64 2.92
CA LYS A 11 8.40 -9.21 3.61
C LYS A 11 8.10 -7.75 3.33
N ILE A 12 6.91 -7.48 2.78
CA ILE A 12 6.38 -6.12 2.61
C ILE A 12 6.07 -5.50 3.97
N PHE A 13 5.37 -6.25 4.84
CA PHE A 13 5.00 -5.82 6.16
C PHE A 13 6.08 -6.22 7.17
N LYS A 14 6.88 -5.26 7.60
CA LYS A 14 8.04 -5.50 8.47
C LYS A 14 7.73 -5.32 9.95
N ASN A 15 6.60 -4.68 10.27
CA ASN A 15 6.20 -4.35 11.65
C ASN A 15 4.97 -5.13 12.14
N LEU A 16 4.39 -6.03 11.35
CA LEU A 16 3.23 -6.82 11.75
C LEU A 16 3.49 -7.54 13.08
N TYR A 17 2.50 -7.40 13.98
CA TYR A 17 2.51 -7.99 15.32
C TYR A 17 3.59 -7.46 16.28
N ASN A 18 4.27 -6.38 15.93
CA ASN A 18 5.04 -5.62 16.89
C ASN A 18 4.14 -4.58 17.57
N GLU A 19 4.11 -4.56 18.89
CA GLU A 19 3.32 -3.58 19.65
C GLU A 19 3.85 -2.16 19.54
N PHE A 20 5.12 -2.02 19.15
CA PHE A 20 5.82 -0.74 19.00
C PHE A 20 6.35 -0.59 17.56
N GLY A 21 6.64 0.65 17.18
CA GLY A 21 7.28 0.93 15.89
C GLY A 21 6.33 1.22 14.74
N TRP A 22 5.05 1.47 15.01
CA TRP A 22 4.04 1.91 14.06
C TRP A 22 4.16 3.41 13.70
N ASP A 23 4.87 4.17 14.52
CA ASP A 23 5.08 5.60 14.34
C ASP A 23 6.02 5.92 13.16
N ILE A 24 6.01 7.20 12.75
CA ILE A 24 6.79 7.67 11.60
C ILE A 24 8.29 7.52 11.80
N ASP A 25 8.82 7.76 12.99
CA ASP A 25 10.26 7.71 13.26
C ASP A 25 10.82 6.30 13.09
N ASN A 26 10.09 5.30 13.59
CA ASN A 26 10.46 3.90 13.42
C ASN A 26 10.26 3.42 11.98
N SER A 27 9.27 3.94 11.27
CA SER A 27 9.07 3.65 9.85
C SER A 27 10.23 4.19 9.00
N ILE A 28 10.70 5.41 9.28
CA ILE A 28 11.89 5.99 8.63
C ILE A 28 13.13 5.14 8.90
N LYS A 29 13.34 4.68 10.13
CA LYS A 29 14.46 3.79 10.48
C LYS A 29 14.43 2.43 9.75
N ARG A 30 13.24 1.99 9.29
CA ARG A 30 13.07 0.80 8.46
C ARG A 30 13.18 1.07 6.96
N ASP A 31 13.55 2.29 6.56
CA ASP A 31 13.62 2.73 5.16
C ASP A 31 12.27 2.73 4.42
N ASP A 32 11.14 2.79 5.12
CA ASP A 32 9.83 2.72 4.49
C ASP A 32 9.55 3.93 3.57
N TRP A 33 10.15 5.09 3.85
CA TRP A 33 9.97 6.34 3.11
C TRP A 33 11.18 6.76 2.25
N LYS A 34 12.23 5.95 2.22
CA LYS A 34 13.54 6.28 1.67
C LYS A 34 13.47 6.86 0.26
N ASP A 35 12.76 6.19 -0.63
CA ASP A 35 12.75 6.51 -2.05
C ASP A 35 11.51 7.32 -2.48
N THR A 36 10.64 7.70 -1.54
CA THR A 36 9.33 8.31 -1.85
C THR A 36 9.45 9.59 -2.67
N LYS A 37 10.36 10.50 -2.29
CA LYS A 37 10.56 11.77 -3.02
C LYS A 37 11.06 11.54 -4.45
N GLU A 38 11.96 10.60 -4.64
CA GLU A 38 12.47 10.23 -5.96
C GLU A 38 11.37 9.63 -6.82
N LEU A 39 10.60 8.69 -6.26
CA LEU A 39 9.50 8.03 -6.97
C LEU A 39 8.44 9.04 -7.40
N ILE A 40 8.05 9.97 -6.53
CA ILE A 40 7.08 11.03 -6.86
C ILE A 40 7.62 11.93 -7.98
N SER A 41 8.93 12.24 -7.99
CA SER A 41 9.52 13.09 -9.01
C SER A 41 9.50 12.49 -10.43
N LYS A 42 9.38 11.17 -10.55
CA LYS A 42 9.25 10.48 -11.84
C LYS A 42 7.89 10.70 -12.49
N GLY A 43 6.92 11.19 -11.74
CA GLY A 43 5.62 11.60 -12.22
C GLY A 43 4.62 10.44 -12.37
N ARG A 44 3.38 10.86 -12.56
CA ARG A 44 2.19 9.98 -12.55
C ARG A 44 2.26 8.84 -13.56
N ASP A 45 2.58 9.13 -14.80
CA ASP A 45 2.50 8.13 -15.87
C ASP A 45 3.57 7.05 -15.69
N TRP A 46 4.75 7.42 -15.19
CA TRP A 46 5.80 6.47 -14.82
C TRP A 46 5.33 5.55 -13.67
N ILE A 47 4.78 6.12 -12.60
CA ILE A 47 4.29 5.36 -11.44
C ILE A 47 3.20 4.36 -11.88
N ILE A 48 2.24 4.81 -12.69
CA ILE A 48 1.17 3.93 -13.20
C ILE A 48 1.75 2.79 -14.04
N ASN A 49 2.76 3.08 -14.87
CA ASN A 49 3.39 2.05 -15.69
C ASN A 49 4.15 1.02 -14.85
N GLU A 50 4.88 1.43 -13.83
CA GLU A 50 5.55 0.52 -12.88
C GLU A 50 4.54 -0.41 -12.18
N VAL A 51 3.40 0.16 -11.71
CA VAL A 51 2.35 -0.64 -11.07
C VAL A 51 1.68 -1.60 -12.07
N LYS A 52 1.54 -1.22 -13.35
CA LYS A 52 1.05 -2.13 -14.40
C LYS A 52 2.04 -3.27 -14.64
N THR A 53 3.32 -2.94 -14.77
CA THR A 53 4.40 -3.92 -15.03
C THR A 53 4.56 -4.90 -13.87
N SER A 54 4.32 -4.46 -12.63
CA SER A 54 4.35 -5.34 -11.45
C SER A 54 3.22 -6.35 -11.39
N GLU A 55 2.20 -6.21 -12.25
CA GLU A 55 0.98 -7.04 -12.25
C GLU A 55 0.24 -7.08 -10.90
N LEU A 56 0.44 -6.08 -10.05
CA LEU A 56 -0.24 -5.97 -8.77
C LEU A 56 -1.76 -5.96 -8.95
N ARG A 57 -2.45 -6.79 -8.19
CA ARG A 57 -3.91 -6.92 -8.20
C ARG A 57 -4.51 -6.54 -6.87
N GLY A 58 -5.75 -6.06 -6.90
CA GLY A 58 -6.54 -5.76 -5.72
C GLY A 58 -6.69 -6.98 -4.81
N ARG A 59 -6.71 -6.74 -3.51
CA ARG A 59 -6.82 -7.76 -2.45
C ARG A 59 -8.19 -7.78 -1.76
N GLY A 60 -9.16 -7.02 -2.29
CA GLY A 60 -10.53 -6.99 -1.78
C GLY A 60 -11.48 -8.07 -2.36
N GLY A 61 -10.94 -9.06 -3.08
CA GLY A 61 -11.71 -10.20 -3.63
C GLY A 61 -11.73 -10.26 -5.16
N ALA A 62 -12.01 -9.16 -5.87
CA ALA A 62 -12.15 -9.14 -7.32
C ALA A 62 -10.83 -9.30 -8.10
N GLY A 63 -9.68 -9.05 -7.48
CA GLY A 63 -8.38 -9.20 -8.12
C GLY A 63 -8.15 -8.27 -9.33
N PHE A 64 -8.81 -7.12 -9.36
CA PHE A 64 -8.67 -6.18 -10.48
C PHE A 64 -7.24 -5.62 -10.57
N SER A 65 -6.73 -5.42 -11.80
CA SER A 65 -5.40 -4.85 -12.00
C SER A 65 -5.30 -3.44 -11.40
N THR A 66 -4.40 -3.28 -10.43
CA THR A 66 -4.23 -2.01 -9.71
C THR A 66 -3.73 -0.89 -10.64
N GLY A 67 -2.72 -1.16 -11.46
CA GLY A 67 -2.18 -0.17 -12.38
C GLY A 67 -3.18 0.23 -13.48
N LEU A 68 -4.00 -0.70 -13.94
CA LEU A 68 -5.09 -0.37 -14.88
C LEU A 68 -6.12 0.53 -14.20
N LYS A 69 -6.54 0.22 -12.98
CA LYS A 69 -7.47 1.05 -12.22
C LYS A 69 -6.94 2.47 -12.03
N TRP A 70 -5.67 2.62 -11.67
CA TRP A 70 -5.03 3.93 -11.50
C TRP A 70 -4.98 4.73 -12.80
N SER A 71 -4.86 4.07 -13.97
CA SER A 71 -4.84 4.76 -15.25
C SER A 71 -6.19 5.39 -15.64
N PHE A 72 -7.28 5.00 -15.01
CA PHE A 72 -8.61 5.60 -15.21
C PHE A 72 -8.82 6.92 -14.44
N ALA A 73 -7.94 7.23 -13.47
CA ALA A 73 -8.04 8.50 -12.75
C ALA A 73 -7.85 9.68 -13.72
N PRO A 74 -8.59 10.80 -13.57
CA PRO A 74 -8.47 11.97 -14.44
C PRO A 74 -7.02 12.47 -14.49
N LYS A 75 -6.56 12.84 -15.70
CA LYS A 75 -5.21 13.42 -15.89
C LYS A 75 -5.19 14.89 -15.50
N GLU A 76 -6.28 15.59 -15.77
CA GLU A 76 -6.41 17.02 -15.49
C GLU A 76 -7.30 17.22 -14.27
N ILE A 77 -6.79 18.00 -13.34
CA ILE A 77 -7.56 18.45 -12.18
C ILE A 77 -8.32 19.69 -12.65
N GLY A 78 -9.61 19.52 -12.95
CA GLY A 78 -10.49 20.63 -13.27
C GLY A 78 -10.82 21.48 -12.03
N SER A 79 -11.91 22.28 -12.11
CA SER A 79 -12.36 23.14 -11.01
C SER A 79 -12.98 22.37 -9.84
N ARG A 80 -13.24 21.06 -9.99
CA ARG A 80 -13.83 20.23 -8.94
C ARG A 80 -12.74 19.59 -8.08
N PRO A 81 -12.89 19.56 -6.76
CA PRO A 81 -11.95 18.87 -5.89
C PRO A 81 -11.99 17.35 -6.15
N HIS A 82 -10.82 16.72 -6.08
CA HIS A 82 -10.69 15.27 -6.14
C HIS A 82 -10.37 14.74 -4.74
N TYR A 83 -11.01 13.64 -4.37
CA TYR A 83 -10.87 13.02 -3.06
C TYR A 83 -10.32 11.62 -3.22
N LEU A 84 -9.36 11.26 -2.38
CA LEU A 84 -8.95 9.88 -2.17
C LEU A 84 -9.81 9.31 -1.03
N VAL A 85 -10.59 8.29 -1.36
CA VAL A 85 -11.41 7.57 -0.37
C VAL A 85 -10.83 6.18 -0.19
N ILE A 86 -10.44 5.87 1.04
CA ILE A 86 -9.89 4.57 1.41
C ILE A 86 -10.98 3.76 2.09
N ASN A 87 -11.30 2.60 1.51
CA ASN A 87 -12.20 1.64 2.13
C ASN A 87 -11.39 0.73 3.05
N ALA A 88 -11.67 0.80 4.35
CA ALA A 88 -11.12 -0.07 5.39
C ALA A 88 -12.21 -0.87 6.11
N ASP A 89 -13.40 -1.00 5.50
CA ASP A 89 -14.43 -1.91 5.99
C ASP A 89 -14.02 -3.37 5.74
N GLU A 90 -13.99 -4.16 6.79
CA GLU A 90 -13.58 -5.56 6.78
C GLU A 90 -14.63 -6.40 7.48
N SER A 91 -15.82 -6.47 6.85
CA SER A 91 -17.03 -7.05 7.43
C SER A 91 -17.17 -8.55 7.17
N GLU A 92 -16.44 -9.14 6.22
CA GLU A 92 -16.54 -10.56 5.90
C GLU A 92 -16.03 -11.43 7.04
N PRO A 93 -16.77 -12.50 7.42
CA PRO A 93 -16.35 -13.39 8.49
C PRO A 93 -14.96 -13.99 8.26
N GLY A 94 -14.10 -13.96 9.28
CA GLY A 94 -12.75 -14.52 9.23
C GLY A 94 -11.70 -13.63 8.57
N THR A 95 -12.05 -12.42 8.11
CA THR A 95 -11.10 -11.46 7.58
C THR A 95 -10.57 -10.55 8.69
N CYS A 96 -9.26 -10.28 8.69
CA CYS A 96 -8.61 -9.41 9.68
C CYS A 96 -7.35 -8.70 9.15
N LYS A 97 -7.09 -8.78 7.84
CA LYS A 97 -5.88 -8.22 7.23
C LYS A 97 -5.81 -6.69 7.33
N ASP A 98 -6.92 -6.00 7.05
CA ASP A 98 -6.96 -4.53 7.01
C ASP A 98 -6.82 -3.96 8.42
N ARG A 99 -7.48 -4.59 9.40
CA ARG A 99 -7.32 -4.24 10.82
C ARG A 99 -5.86 -4.33 11.26
N ASP A 100 -5.18 -5.40 10.91
CA ASP A 100 -3.79 -5.61 11.31
C ASP A 100 -2.83 -4.64 10.59
N ILE A 101 -3.06 -4.34 9.32
CA ILE A 101 -2.30 -3.31 8.59
C ILE A 101 -2.47 -1.95 9.25
N LEU A 102 -3.70 -1.53 9.52
CA LEU A 102 -3.99 -0.24 10.17
C LEU A 102 -3.35 -0.12 11.54
N ARG A 103 -3.31 -1.22 12.30
CA ARG A 103 -2.77 -1.24 13.66
C ARG A 103 -1.24 -1.23 13.71
N PHE A 104 -0.60 -2.03 12.87
CA PHE A 104 0.84 -2.28 12.98
C PHE A 104 1.68 -1.63 11.88
N GLU A 105 1.06 -1.31 10.74
CA GLU A 105 1.73 -0.78 9.55
C GLU A 105 0.98 0.42 8.93
N PRO A 106 0.51 1.40 9.73
CA PRO A 106 -0.28 2.52 9.19
C PRO A 106 0.49 3.31 8.13
N GLN A 107 1.80 3.35 8.21
CA GLN A 107 2.67 4.03 7.24
C GLN A 107 2.71 3.34 5.86
N LYS A 108 2.18 2.11 5.74
CA LYS A 108 2.00 1.45 4.43
C LYS A 108 0.68 1.81 3.75
N LEU A 109 -0.25 2.39 4.49
CA LEU A 109 -1.52 2.88 3.97
C LEU A 109 -1.37 4.27 3.36
N ILE A 110 -0.54 5.13 3.95
CA ILE A 110 -0.31 6.52 3.53
C ILE A 110 0.60 6.55 2.31
#